data_b71caf299f0c3b3ff2743d98b1e570d0
#
_entry.id   b71caf299f0c3b3ff2743d98b1e570d0
#
_cell.length_a   1.000
_cell.length_b   1.000
_cell.length_c   1.000
_cell.angle_alpha   90.00
_cell.angle_beta   90.00
_cell.angle_gamma   90.00
#
_symmetry.space_group_name_H-M   'P 1'
#
loop_
_entity.id
_entity.type
_entity.pdbx_description
1 polymer ?
#
loop_
_entity_poly.entity_id
_entity_poly.type
_entity_poly.pdbx_seq_one_letter_code
_entity_poly.pdbx_strand_id
1 'polypeptide(L)'
;MPFPQPFLDALVERNPIEEVVGQYVTLTRKGSNLFGLCPFHSEKTGSFSVAPEKGIYYCFGCHKGGGVINFIMEIESLSYPDAVRFLAKRAGLEVPEDEEYRAQYKRTERLYALCKDAARWFRKQLLADAGREARDYIVKRGLSTQTVNRFGLGFSPNEWSALMDAMQKQGYTQKELLDAGLAVNGKKGGVYDRFRNRLMFPIIDIRGNVIGFGGRVMDDSTPKYLNSPETEIFNKRKNLFALNIAKKSKQGRMILTEGYMDAISLHQYGFDCAVASLGTSLTEEHAAILAKYVPEVVLTYDGDEAGQNATRRAIPMLEKVGLRVKVLRMQGAKDPDEFLKKYGADRFSLLLDKSENQAEYQLESLKRKYDLTDDEQRVEFLQKAAQLISTFPSAVQREIYGARAAEAAGISADAMKLEVTKAYKKRRAIEQKKQQEIDLSPARQQQPLVRSIRYDNVRSAVAEEGLLRMLLKEPELIPTVRLPGEHCSVPLFGHVLELLRERFAHGQPVTLGALEGTLSREEMEHLTMVVNRKDMTVSEQAMDDYIRTIEEEYTRTHCRGGDTLLQMAKQKKETGGYGG
;
A
#
# COMPACT_ATOMS: atom_id res chain seq x y z
N MET A 1 -13.27 -8.00 19.56
CA MET A 1 -13.70 -7.64 18.21
C MET A 1 -14.99 -6.84 18.27
N PRO A 2 -15.23 -5.87 17.38
CA PRO A 2 -16.38 -4.96 17.52
C PRO A 2 -17.74 -5.59 17.24
N PHE A 3 -17.79 -6.85 16.74
CA PHE A 3 -19.03 -7.54 16.41
C PHE A 3 -19.04 -8.96 16.94
N PRO A 4 -20.20 -9.45 17.48
CA PRO A 4 -20.34 -10.82 17.95
C PRO A 4 -20.18 -11.82 16.80
N GLN A 5 -19.53 -12.97 17.07
CA GLN A 5 -19.28 -14.00 16.06
C GLN A 5 -20.57 -14.52 15.38
N PRO A 6 -21.70 -14.77 16.10
CA PRO A 6 -22.93 -15.22 15.47
C PRO A 6 -23.50 -14.21 14.45
N PHE A 7 -23.27 -12.92 14.68
CA PHE A 7 -23.67 -11.87 13.72
C PHE A 7 -22.77 -11.89 12.48
N LEU A 8 -21.45 -12.06 12.66
CA LEU A 8 -20.52 -12.15 11.53
C LEU A 8 -20.79 -13.39 10.68
N ASP A 9 -21.11 -14.51 11.29
CA ASP A 9 -21.50 -15.73 10.60
C ASP A 9 -22.77 -15.52 9.75
N ALA A 10 -23.81 -14.94 10.32
CA ALA A 10 -25.04 -14.59 9.60
C ALA A 10 -24.79 -13.55 8.50
N LEU A 11 -23.86 -12.61 8.72
CA LEU A 11 -23.46 -11.60 7.74
C LEU A 11 -22.81 -12.25 6.51
N VAL A 12 -21.85 -13.15 6.72
CA VAL A 12 -21.14 -13.84 5.64
C VAL A 12 -22.11 -14.77 4.89
N GLU A 13 -22.95 -15.52 5.59
CA GLU A 13 -23.94 -16.41 5.01
C GLU A 13 -24.92 -15.68 4.09
N ARG A 14 -25.41 -14.49 4.50
CA ARG A 14 -26.34 -13.68 3.71
C ARG A 14 -25.68 -12.82 2.63
N ASN A 15 -24.37 -12.84 2.54
CA ASN A 15 -23.59 -12.17 1.52
C ASN A 15 -22.66 -13.15 0.77
N PRO A 16 -23.21 -14.09 -0.04
CA PRO A 16 -22.40 -15.02 -0.83
C PRO A 16 -21.37 -14.26 -1.64
N ILE A 17 -20.11 -14.68 -1.55
CA ILE A 17 -18.98 -13.91 -2.10
C ILE A 17 -19.09 -13.72 -3.61
N GLU A 18 -19.61 -14.72 -4.33
CA GLU A 18 -19.82 -14.65 -5.78
C GLU A 18 -20.86 -13.61 -6.19
N GLU A 19 -21.89 -13.41 -5.37
CA GLU A 19 -22.92 -12.39 -5.62
C GLU A 19 -22.38 -10.99 -5.35
N VAL A 20 -21.63 -10.81 -4.25
CA VAL A 20 -21.07 -9.53 -3.89
C VAL A 20 -19.99 -9.12 -4.90
N VAL A 21 -19.06 -10.01 -5.19
CA VAL A 21 -18.00 -9.76 -6.19
C VAL A 21 -18.57 -9.55 -7.58
N GLY A 22 -19.62 -10.30 -7.95
CA GLY A 22 -20.28 -10.19 -9.26
C GLY A 22 -20.86 -8.80 -9.56
N GLN A 23 -21.07 -7.96 -8.55
CA GLN A 23 -21.50 -6.56 -8.75
C GLN A 23 -20.36 -5.65 -9.25
N TYR A 24 -19.12 -6.05 -9.06
CA TYR A 24 -17.92 -5.26 -9.41
C TYR A 24 -17.11 -5.90 -10.55
N VAL A 25 -17.17 -7.21 -10.69
CA VAL A 25 -16.33 -7.98 -11.62
C VAL A 25 -17.22 -8.92 -12.45
N THR A 26 -17.05 -8.87 -13.76
CA THR A 26 -17.67 -9.88 -14.64
C THR A 26 -16.99 -11.24 -14.41
N LEU A 27 -17.73 -12.17 -13.85
CA LEU A 27 -17.25 -13.50 -13.49
C LEU A 27 -17.69 -14.57 -14.50
N THR A 28 -16.78 -15.47 -14.87
CA THR A 28 -17.03 -16.63 -15.75
C THR A 28 -16.71 -17.91 -14.99
N ARG A 29 -17.63 -18.87 -14.96
CA ARG A 29 -17.45 -20.15 -14.28
C ARG A 29 -16.43 -21.04 -14.99
N LYS A 30 -15.48 -21.59 -14.23
CA LYS A 30 -14.51 -22.60 -14.68
C LYS A 30 -14.36 -23.66 -13.58
N GLY A 31 -15.05 -24.80 -13.73
CA GLY A 31 -15.17 -25.83 -12.71
C GLY A 31 -15.98 -25.34 -11.50
N SER A 32 -15.47 -25.57 -10.28
CA SER A 32 -16.09 -25.12 -9.03
C SER A 32 -15.88 -23.62 -8.76
N ASN A 33 -14.94 -22.97 -9.42
CA ASN A 33 -14.58 -21.57 -9.18
C ASN A 33 -15.07 -20.64 -10.30
N LEU A 34 -15.13 -19.34 -9.98
CA LEU A 34 -15.43 -18.28 -10.92
C LEU A 34 -14.16 -17.45 -11.17
N PHE A 35 -13.95 -16.98 -12.40
CA PHE A 35 -12.78 -16.21 -12.79
C PHE A 35 -13.18 -14.91 -13.48
N GLY A 36 -12.38 -13.86 -13.26
CA GLY A 36 -12.55 -12.55 -13.89
C GLY A 36 -11.25 -11.77 -13.95
N LEU A 37 -11.32 -10.51 -14.43
CA LEU A 37 -10.21 -9.58 -14.33
C LEU A 37 -10.13 -9.03 -12.92
N CYS A 38 -8.93 -8.91 -12.39
CA CYS A 38 -8.73 -8.41 -11.03
C CYS A 38 -9.12 -6.93 -10.91
N PRO A 39 -9.96 -6.54 -9.94
CA PRO A 39 -10.31 -5.14 -9.73
C PRO A 39 -9.22 -4.36 -8.98
N PHE A 40 -8.17 -5.04 -8.48
CA PHE A 40 -7.13 -4.48 -7.63
C PHE A 40 -5.81 -4.19 -8.35
N HIS A 41 -5.63 -4.70 -9.58
CA HIS A 41 -4.50 -4.39 -10.44
C HIS A 41 -4.91 -4.51 -11.91
N SER A 42 -4.17 -3.85 -12.79
CA SER A 42 -4.43 -3.88 -14.25
C SER A 42 -3.89 -5.16 -14.87
N GLU A 43 -4.75 -5.93 -15.52
CA GLU A 43 -4.37 -7.15 -16.25
C GLU A 43 -5.21 -7.33 -17.52
N LYS A 44 -4.69 -8.13 -18.48
CA LYS A 44 -5.41 -8.46 -19.72
C LYS A 44 -6.02 -9.85 -19.69
N THR A 45 -5.52 -10.73 -18.83
CA THR A 45 -5.98 -12.12 -18.67
C THR A 45 -6.45 -12.31 -17.25
N GLY A 46 -7.64 -12.90 -17.07
CA GLY A 46 -8.25 -13.06 -15.75
C GLY A 46 -7.43 -13.96 -14.82
N SER A 47 -6.80 -13.37 -13.83
CA SER A 47 -6.09 -14.06 -12.75
C SER A 47 -6.85 -14.02 -11.41
N PHE A 48 -8.00 -13.36 -11.37
CA PHE A 48 -8.84 -13.23 -10.20
C PHE A 48 -9.81 -14.40 -10.12
N SER A 49 -9.75 -15.16 -9.03
CA SER A 49 -10.58 -16.34 -8.76
C SER A 49 -11.48 -16.11 -7.56
N VAL A 50 -12.73 -16.53 -7.66
CA VAL A 50 -13.68 -16.61 -6.53
C VAL A 50 -14.03 -18.07 -6.33
N ALA A 51 -13.90 -18.55 -5.10
CA ALA A 51 -14.23 -19.91 -4.68
C ALA A 51 -15.45 -19.89 -3.74
N PRO A 52 -16.69 -20.06 -4.26
CA PRO A 52 -17.91 -19.97 -3.46
C PRO A 52 -17.93 -20.94 -2.27
N GLU A 53 -17.54 -22.19 -2.48
CA GLU A 53 -17.54 -23.23 -1.45
C GLU A 53 -16.61 -22.89 -0.27
N LYS A 54 -15.53 -22.12 -0.52
CA LYS A 54 -14.58 -21.69 0.51
C LYS A 54 -14.92 -20.31 1.09
N GLY A 55 -15.85 -19.57 0.47
CA GLY A 55 -16.22 -18.20 0.83
C GLY A 55 -15.09 -17.17 0.62
N ILE A 56 -14.18 -17.40 -0.35
CA ILE A 56 -12.99 -16.55 -0.55
C ILE A 56 -12.80 -16.15 -2.02
N TYR A 57 -12.08 -15.04 -2.20
CA TYR A 57 -11.46 -14.68 -3.47
C TYR A 57 -9.93 -14.76 -3.37
N TYR A 58 -9.26 -14.94 -4.49
CA TYR A 58 -7.80 -14.88 -4.60
C TYR A 58 -7.37 -14.45 -5.99
N CYS A 59 -6.42 -13.52 -6.07
CA CYS A 59 -5.80 -13.10 -7.32
C CYS A 59 -4.40 -13.69 -7.46
N PHE A 60 -4.18 -14.51 -8.49
CA PHE A 60 -2.87 -15.12 -8.77
C PHE A 60 -1.84 -14.11 -9.33
N GLY A 61 -2.27 -12.91 -9.76
CA GLY A 61 -1.39 -11.86 -10.26
C GLY A 61 -0.82 -10.96 -9.16
N CYS A 62 -1.68 -10.40 -8.29
CA CYS A 62 -1.25 -9.49 -7.23
C CYS A 62 -1.28 -10.10 -5.82
N HIS A 63 -1.64 -11.39 -5.69
CA HIS A 63 -1.69 -12.19 -4.46
C HIS A 63 -2.67 -11.67 -3.38
N LYS A 64 -3.56 -10.74 -3.71
CA LYS A 64 -4.64 -10.32 -2.82
C LYS A 64 -5.69 -11.41 -2.69
N GLY A 65 -6.14 -11.64 -1.46
CA GLY A 65 -7.15 -12.65 -1.15
C GLY A 65 -7.85 -12.37 0.17
N GLY A 66 -8.94 -13.09 0.42
CA GLY A 66 -9.75 -12.96 1.65
C GLY A 66 -11.20 -13.36 1.42
N GLY A 67 -12.05 -13.12 2.42
CA GLY A 67 -13.49 -13.33 2.34
C GLY A 67 -14.24 -12.09 1.82
N VAL A 68 -15.56 -12.10 2.01
CA VAL A 68 -16.46 -11.05 1.48
C VAL A 68 -16.25 -9.70 2.14
N ILE A 69 -15.95 -9.66 3.46
CA ILE A 69 -15.70 -8.41 4.19
C ILE A 69 -14.39 -7.79 3.68
N ASN A 70 -13.32 -8.60 3.54
CA ASN A 70 -12.04 -8.14 3.01
C ASN A 70 -12.17 -7.62 1.58
N PHE A 71 -13.01 -8.24 0.75
CA PHE A 71 -13.30 -7.76 -0.60
C PHE A 71 -13.90 -6.36 -0.59
N ILE A 72 -14.92 -6.13 0.24
CA ILE A 72 -15.59 -4.81 0.37
C ILE A 72 -14.63 -3.77 0.97
N MET A 73 -13.84 -4.13 1.97
CA MET A 73 -12.79 -3.23 2.50
C MET A 73 -11.86 -2.72 1.40
N GLU A 74 -11.44 -3.63 0.51
CA GLU A 74 -10.49 -3.30 -0.57
C GLU A 74 -11.13 -2.49 -1.70
N ILE A 75 -12.29 -2.92 -2.20
CA ILE A 75 -12.89 -2.32 -3.39
C ILE A 75 -13.51 -0.95 -3.08
N GLU A 76 -14.17 -0.80 -1.93
CA GLU A 76 -14.79 0.44 -1.48
C GLU A 76 -13.85 1.30 -0.63
N SER A 77 -12.63 0.80 -0.32
CA SER A 77 -11.67 1.46 0.58
C SER A 77 -12.29 1.79 1.96
N LEU A 78 -13.04 0.82 2.51
CA LEU A 78 -13.70 0.93 3.79
C LEU A 78 -12.83 0.38 4.93
N SER A 79 -13.08 0.88 6.15
CA SER A 79 -12.60 0.22 7.37
C SER A 79 -13.38 -1.10 7.57
N TYR A 80 -12.82 -2.03 8.36
CA TYR A 80 -13.50 -3.29 8.68
C TYR A 80 -14.94 -3.07 9.19
N PRO A 81 -15.20 -2.19 10.15
CA PRO A 81 -16.54 -1.96 10.63
C PRO A 81 -17.47 -1.32 9.60
N ASP A 82 -16.95 -0.45 8.74
CA ASP A 82 -17.77 0.17 7.67
C ASP A 82 -18.13 -0.87 6.61
N ALA A 83 -17.23 -1.80 6.29
CA ALA A 83 -17.49 -2.92 5.39
C ALA A 83 -18.56 -3.87 5.96
N VAL A 84 -18.46 -4.19 7.25
CA VAL A 84 -19.48 -4.98 7.95
C VAL A 84 -20.86 -4.31 7.88
N ARG A 85 -20.95 -2.99 8.12
CA ARG A 85 -22.22 -2.25 7.99
C ARG A 85 -22.75 -2.19 6.56
N PHE A 86 -21.85 -2.01 5.61
CA PHE A 86 -22.20 -2.03 4.19
C PHE A 86 -22.87 -3.36 3.82
N LEU A 87 -22.27 -4.48 4.22
CA LEU A 87 -22.81 -5.82 3.99
C LEU A 87 -24.09 -6.09 4.80
N ALA A 88 -24.15 -5.62 6.06
CA ALA A 88 -25.34 -5.74 6.89
C ALA A 88 -26.54 -5.01 6.27
N LYS A 89 -26.34 -3.79 5.78
CA LYS A 89 -27.35 -3.03 5.06
C LYS A 89 -27.81 -3.76 3.80
N ARG A 90 -26.88 -4.34 3.02
CA ARG A 90 -27.21 -5.15 1.85
C ARG A 90 -28.07 -6.37 2.21
N ALA A 91 -27.76 -7.03 3.30
CA ALA A 91 -28.43 -8.24 3.77
C ALA A 91 -29.69 -7.99 4.61
N GLY A 92 -30.03 -6.71 4.89
CA GLY A 92 -31.14 -6.36 5.78
C GLY A 92 -30.94 -6.81 7.23
N LEU A 93 -29.66 -6.91 7.68
CA LEU A 93 -29.32 -7.28 9.05
C LEU A 93 -29.18 -6.03 9.92
N GLU A 94 -29.73 -6.09 11.13
CA GLU A 94 -29.46 -5.09 12.16
C GLU A 94 -28.08 -5.35 12.76
N VAL A 95 -27.23 -4.32 12.75
CA VAL A 95 -25.87 -4.40 13.30
C VAL A 95 -25.94 -4.38 14.82
N PRO A 96 -25.44 -5.41 15.53
CA PRO A 96 -25.36 -5.38 16.99
C PRO A 96 -24.49 -4.19 17.43
N GLU A 97 -25.04 -3.33 18.27
CA GLU A 97 -24.34 -2.14 18.74
C GLU A 97 -23.50 -2.52 19.98
N ASP A 98 -22.18 -2.65 19.80
CA ASP A 98 -21.21 -2.62 20.87
C ASP A 98 -21.05 -1.15 21.33
N GLU A 99 -21.30 -0.86 22.60
CA GLU A 99 -21.23 0.51 23.15
C GLU A 99 -19.84 1.15 22.97
N GLU A 100 -18.77 0.38 23.11
CA GLU A 100 -17.39 0.86 22.94
C GLU A 100 -17.12 1.24 21.48
N TYR A 101 -17.56 0.41 20.57
CA TYR A 101 -17.44 0.69 19.13
C TYR A 101 -18.33 1.86 18.70
N ARG A 102 -19.55 1.96 19.21
CA ARG A 102 -20.44 3.10 18.98
C ARG A 102 -19.82 4.40 19.45
N ALA A 103 -19.14 4.37 20.60
CA ALA A 103 -18.38 5.52 21.11
C ALA A 103 -17.21 5.90 20.19
N GLN A 104 -16.43 4.92 19.71
CA GLN A 104 -15.32 5.15 18.78
C GLN A 104 -15.82 5.70 17.44
N TYR A 105 -16.87 5.13 16.88
CA TYR A 105 -17.45 5.62 15.63
C TYR A 105 -17.97 7.05 15.75
N LYS A 106 -18.73 7.36 16.81
CA LYS A 106 -19.18 8.73 17.11
C LYS A 106 -18.00 9.68 17.25
N ARG A 107 -16.89 9.24 17.87
CA ARG A 107 -15.67 10.04 17.99
C ARG A 107 -15.06 10.33 16.62
N THR A 108 -14.92 9.34 15.77
CA THR A 108 -14.39 9.51 14.40
C THR A 108 -15.26 10.46 13.57
N GLU A 109 -16.60 10.28 13.59
CA GLU A 109 -17.53 11.20 12.92
C GLU A 109 -17.41 12.63 13.47
N ARG A 110 -17.21 12.75 14.77
CA ARG A 110 -17.03 14.05 15.42
C ARG A 110 -15.73 14.72 14.97
N LEU A 111 -14.64 13.96 14.79
CA LEU A 111 -13.38 14.48 14.25
C LEU A 111 -13.53 14.94 12.78
N TYR A 112 -14.25 14.20 11.94
CA TYR A 112 -14.58 14.66 10.58
C TYR A 112 -15.40 15.95 10.58
N ALA A 113 -16.41 16.03 11.44
CA ALA A 113 -17.23 17.23 11.58
C ALA A 113 -16.38 18.42 12.02
N LEU A 114 -15.51 18.25 13.02
CA LEU A 114 -14.58 19.27 13.51
C LEU A 114 -13.65 19.75 12.40
N CYS A 115 -13.00 18.85 11.65
CA CYS A 115 -12.13 19.23 10.54
C CYS A 115 -12.88 19.98 9.43
N LYS A 116 -14.11 19.58 9.13
CA LYS A 116 -14.97 20.28 8.17
C LYS A 116 -15.34 21.70 8.64
N ASP A 117 -15.67 21.86 9.90
CA ASP A 117 -16.03 23.18 10.47
C ASP A 117 -14.79 24.07 10.61
N ALA A 118 -13.63 23.51 10.97
CA ALA A 118 -12.35 24.20 10.93
C ALA A 118 -12.01 24.70 9.51
N ALA A 119 -12.21 23.88 8.47
CA ALA A 119 -12.01 24.29 7.08
C ALA A 119 -12.91 25.47 6.70
N ARG A 120 -14.18 25.43 7.10
CA ARG A 120 -15.14 26.52 6.88
C ARG A 120 -14.70 27.79 7.62
N TRP A 121 -14.23 27.64 8.84
CA TRP A 121 -13.73 28.76 9.63
C TRP A 121 -12.48 29.38 8.99
N PHE A 122 -11.47 28.59 8.60
CA PHE A 122 -10.30 29.08 7.88
C PHE A 122 -10.69 29.79 6.59
N ARG A 123 -11.69 29.27 5.87
CA ARG A 123 -12.21 29.94 4.67
C ARG A 123 -12.81 31.30 4.99
N LYS A 124 -13.58 31.42 6.08
CA LYS A 124 -14.14 32.68 6.53
C LYS A 124 -13.04 33.68 6.91
N GLN A 125 -11.98 33.22 7.58
CA GLN A 125 -10.83 34.09 7.94
C GLN A 125 -10.07 34.57 6.68
N LEU A 126 -9.95 33.75 5.66
CA LEU A 126 -9.33 34.19 4.39
C LEU A 126 -10.12 35.33 3.75
N LEU A 127 -11.43 35.36 3.87
CA LEU A 127 -12.29 36.41 3.31
C LEU A 127 -12.41 37.65 4.20
N ALA A 128 -12.10 37.55 5.48
CA ALA A 128 -12.10 38.64 6.44
C ALA A 128 -10.84 39.54 6.30
N ASP A 129 -10.81 40.64 7.04
CA ASP A 129 -9.69 41.57 7.03
C ASP A 129 -8.36 40.91 7.46
N ALA A 130 -8.42 40.00 8.44
CA ALA A 130 -7.26 39.21 8.88
C ALA A 130 -6.58 38.41 7.74
N GLY A 131 -7.33 38.03 6.71
CA GLY A 131 -6.83 37.25 5.57
C GLY A 131 -6.22 38.09 4.43
N ARG A 132 -6.06 39.42 4.60
CA ARG A 132 -5.57 40.31 3.53
C ARG A 132 -4.23 39.86 2.96
N GLU A 133 -3.23 39.62 3.81
CA GLU A 133 -1.90 39.20 3.39
C GLU A 133 -1.93 37.86 2.63
N ALA A 134 -2.75 36.91 3.09
CA ALA A 134 -2.93 35.65 2.40
C ALA A 134 -3.61 35.81 1.02
N ARG A 135 -4.58 36.74 0.90
CA ARG A 135 -5.19 37.07 -0.41
C ARG A 135 -4.20 37.71 -1.36
N ASP A 136 -3.39 38.67 -0.88
CA ASP A 136 -2.32 39.31 -1.65
C ASP A 136 -1.31 38.27 -2.15
N TYR A 137 -0.95 37.32 -1.29
CA TYR A 137 -0.12 36.18 -1.70
C TYR A 137 -0.76 35.32 -2.79
N ILE A 138 -2.06 34.98 -2.63
CA ILE A 138 -2.84 34.21 -3.63
C ILE A 138 -2.83 34.92 -4.99
N VAL A 139 -3.07 36.24 -5.00
CA VAL A 139 -3.03 37.07 -6.20
C VAL A 139 -1.63 37.11 -6.81
N LYS A 140 -0.58 37.32 -6.00
CA LYS A 140 0.82 37.28 -6.44
C LYS A 140 1.21 35.93 -7.04
N ARG A 141 0.61 34.85 -6.54
CA ARG A 141 0.78 33.48 -7.09
C ARG A 141 -0.07 33.22 -8.33
N GLY A 142 -0.93 34.15 -8.73
CA GLY A 142 -1.78 34.04 -9.92
C GLY A 142 -2.89 33.00 -9.78
N LEU A 143 -3.31 32.65 -8.56
CA LEU A 143 -4.40 31.71 -8.36
C LEU A 143 -5.76 32.38 -8.58
N SER A 144 -6.58 31.77 -9.42
CA SER A 144 -7.95 32.24 -9.67
C SER A 144 -8.89 31.97 -8.48
N THR A 145 -9.94 32.79 -8.37
CA THR A 145 -10.99 32.58 -7.37
C THR A 145 -11.63 31.20 -7.50
N GLN A 146 -11.80 30.70 -8.72
CA GLN A 146 -12.32 29.35 -8.97
C GLN A 146 -11.40 28.27 -8.37
N THR A 147 -10.10 28.39 -8.56
CA THR A 147 -9.11 27.47 -7.99
C THR A 147 -9.10 27.53 -6.48
N VAL A 148 -9.07 28.73 -5.91
CA VAL A 148 -9.13 28.93 -4.45
C VAL A 148 -10.38 28.30 -3.84
N ASN A 149 -11.55 28.41 -4.51
CA ASN A 149 -12.80 27.77 -4.08
C ASN A 149 -12.76 26.26 -4.24
N ARG A 150 -12.25 25.76 -5.37
CA ARG A 150 -12.16 24.33 -5.67
C ARG A 150 -11.33 23.57 -4.64
N PHE A 151 -10.23 24.16 -4.18
CA PHE A 151 -9.34 23.57 -3.17
C PHE A 151 -9.72 23.96 -1.74
N GLY A 152 -10.69 24.83 -1.55
CA GLY A 152 -11.14 25.26 -0.21
C GLY A 152 -10.07 25.99 0.59
N LEU A 153 -9.18 26.76 -0.08
CA LEU A 153 -8.10 27.45 0.61
C LEU A 153 -8.64 28.39 1.70
N GLY A 154 -7.96 28.44 2.83
CA GLY A 154 -8.32 29.23 3.98
C GLY A 154 -7.12 30.00 4.54
N PHE A 155 -7.33 30.70 5.65
CA PHE A 155 -6.27 31.38 6.39
C PHE A 155 -6.42 31.15 7.89
N SER A 156 -5.32 30.92 8.56
CA SER A 156 -5.23 30.87 10.02
C SER A 156 -4.58 32.16 10.52
N PRO A 157 -5.30 33.01 11.30
CA PRO A 157 -4.75 34.25 11.83
C PRO A 157 -3.53 34.04 12.72
N ASN A 158 -2.79 35.11 12.97
CA ASN A 158 -1.63 35.08 13.86
C ASN A 158 -2.04 35.23 15.34
N GLU A 159 -2.89 34.32 15.79
CA GLU A 159 -3.40 34.30 17.17
C GLU A 159 -3.20 32.92 17.78
N TRP A 160 -3.08 32.87 19.11
CA TRP A 160 -2.73 31.65 19.83
C TRP A 160 -3.89 30.68 20.02
N SER A 161 -5.14 31.16 20.04
CA SER A 161 -6.34 30.38 20.36
C SER A 161 -7.56 30.68 19.49
N ALA A 162 -7.41 31.43 18.41
CA ALA A 162 -8.55 31.92 17.61
C ALA A 162 -9.40 30.77 17.04
N LEU A 163 -8.79 29.70 16.50
CA LEU A 163 -9.52 28.53 16.05
C LEU A 163 -10.14 27.76 17.22
N MET A 164 -9.35 27.54 18.29
CA MET A 164 -9.80 26.81 19.47
C MET A 164 -11.03 27.50 20.09
N ASP A 165 -10.99 28.82 20.28
CA ASP A 165 -12.11 29.58 20.84
C ASP A 165 -13.36 29.52 19.94
N ALA A 166 -13.16 29.56 18.61
CA ALA A 166 -14.23 29.46 17.65
C ALA A 166 -14.89 28.06 17.65
N MET A 167 -14.09 27.00 17.75
CA MET A 167 -14.61 25.62 17.75
C MET A 167 -15.26 25.28 19.11
N GLN A 168 -14.69 25.76 20.23
CA GLN A 168 -15.30 25.58 21.55
C GLN A 168 -16.70 26.24 21.64
N LYS A 169 -16.88 27.42 21.04
CA LYS A 169 -18.20 28.06 20.92
C LYS A 169 -19.20 27.21 20.12
N GLN A 170 -18.72 26.31 19.26
CA GLN A 170 -19.55 25.34 18.51
C GLN A 170 -19.74 24.01 19.26
N GLY A 171 -19.24 23.92 20.51
CA GLY A 171 -19.40 22.75 21.37
C GLY A 171 -18.35 21.66 21.16
N TYR A 172 -17.20 21.98 20.52
CA TYR A 172 -16.07 21.08 20.46
C TYR A 172 -15.18 21.23 21.69
N THR A 173 -14.62 20.13 22.17
CA THR A 173 -13.73 20.12 23.34
C THR A 173 -12.28 20.36 22.93
N GLN A 174 -11.46 20.84 23.88
CA GLN A 174 -10.02 20.98 23.69
C GLN A 174 -9.34 19.64 23.34
N LYS A 175 -9.84 18.53 23.90
CA LYS A 175 -9.35 17.20 23.60
C LYS A 175 -9.59 16.82 22.14
N GLU A 176 -10.77 17.09 21.60
CA GLU A 176 -11.10 16.83 20.19
C GLU A 176 -10.20 17.64 19.26
N LEU A 177 -9.87 18.89 19.60
CA LEU A 177 -8.94 19.72 18.84
C LEU A 177 -7.51 19.15 18.83
N LEU A 178 -7.05 18.62 19.96
CA LEU A 178 -5.76 17.91 20.05
C LEU A 178 -5.78 16.61 19.24
N ASP A 179 -6.84 15.81 19.37
CA ASP A 179 -7.03 14.54 18.66
C ASP A 179 -7.10 14.75 17.13
N ALA A 180 -7.70 15.87 16.68
CA ALA A 180 -7.74 16.26 15.25
C ALA A 180 -6.43 16.90 14.75
N GLY A 181 -5.45 17.13 15.63
CA GLY A 181 -4.20 17.80 15.28
C GLY A 181 -4.37 19.28 14.90
N LEU A 182 -5.43 19.93 15.36
CA LEU A 182 -5.71 21.36 15.18
C LEU A 182 -5.12 22.21 16.31
N ALA A 183 -4.90 21.62 17.47
CA ALA A 183 -4.24 22.22 18.61
C ALA A 183 -3.01 21.42 19.04
N VAL A 184 -2.14 22.01 19.83
CA VAL A 184 -0.93 21.39 20.39
C VAL A 184 -0.71 21.77 21.84
N ASN A 185 -0.13 20.86 22.63
CA ASN A 185 0.31 21.14 23.98
C ASN A 185 1.57 22.01 23.99
N GLY A 186 1.56 23.07 24.75
CA GLY A 186 2.71 23.97 24.95
C GLY A 186 3.76 23.35 25.87
N LYS A 187 5.03 23.63 25.59
CA LYS A 187 6.16 23.15 26.43
C LYS A 187 6.11 23.65 27.87
N LYS A 188 5.48 24.80 28.10
CA LYS A 188 5.33 25.45 29.44
C LYS A 188 3.93 25.23 30.03
N GLY A 189 3.16 24.31 29.49
CA GLY A 189 1.73 24.11 29.79
C GLY A 189 0.82 24.95 28.89
N GLY A 190 -0.50 24.64 28.95
CA GLY A 190 -1.52 25.25 28.09
C GLY A 190 -1.60 24.60 26.71
N VAL A 191 -2.70 24.85 26.04
CA VAL A 191 -2.98 24.35 24.67
C VAL A 191 -3.20 25.55 23.76
N TYR A 192 -2.70 25.49 22.53
CA TYR A 192 -2.81 26.57 21.56
C TYR A 192 -2.99 26.02 20.14
N ASP A 193 -3.46 26.88 19.22
CA ASP A 193 -3.69 26.54 17.83
C ASP A 193 -2.40 26.09 17.14
N ARG A 194 -2.45 24.93 16.48
CA ARG A 194 -1.29 24.39 15.75
C ARG A 194 -0.88 25.27 14.57
N PHE A 195 -1.86 25.79 13.85
CA PHE A 195 -1.63 26.64 12.68
C PHE A 195 -1.86 28.10 13.06
N ARG A 196 -0.88 28.95 12.80
CA ARG A 196 -0.92 30.40 13.03
C ARG A 196 -0.18 31.13 11.93
N ASN A 197 -0.74 32.24 11.46
CA ASN A 197 -0.22 33.03 10.35
C ASN A 197 0.07 32.19 9.10
N ARG A 198 -0.90 31.36 8.66
CA ARG A 198 -0.70 30.43 7.56
C ARG A 198 -1.84 30.43 6.56
N LEU A 199 -1.49 30.38 5.25
CA LEU A 199 -2.41 29.97 4.21
C LEU A 199 -2.68 28.47 4.38
N MET A 200 -3.96 28.11 4.47
CA MET A 200 -4.41 26.75 4.82
C MET A 200 -4.87 25.99 3.60
N PHE A 201 -4.44 24.74 3.52
CA PHE A 201 -4.77 23.77 2.47
C PHE A 201 -5.50 22.59 3.12
N PRO A 202 -6.83 22.48 3.00
CA PRO A 202 -7.53 21.31 3.50
C PRO A 202 -7.06 20.04 2.77
N ILE A 203 -6.75 19.01 3.52
CA ILE A 203 -6.43 17.68 2.99
C ILE A 203 -7.73 16.89 3.00
N ILE A 204 -8.13 16.42 1.82
CA ILE A 204 -9.43 15.78 1.61
C ILE A 204 -9.20 14.33 1.17
N ASP A 205 -9.82 13.40 1.87
CA ASP A 205 -9.75 11.97 1.54
C ASP A 205 -10.51 11.64 0.24
N ILE A 206 -10.37 10.42 -0.24
CA ILE A 206 -11.05 9.97 -1.47
C ILE A 206 -12.59 9.98 -1.37
N ARG A 207 -13.17 10.03 -0.15
CA ARG A 207 -14.61 10.11 0.10
C ARG A 207 -15.12 11.55 0.15
N GLY A 208 -14.22 12.53 0.22
CA GLY A 208 -14.55 13.96 0.29
C GLY A 208 -14.55 14.53 1.71
N ASN A 209 -14.09 13.80 2.71
CA ASN A 209 -13.97 14.29 4.08
C ASN A 209 -12.69 15.09 4.25
N VAL A 210 -12.76 16.20 4.98
CA VAL A 210 -11.56 16.91 5.43
C VAL A 210 -10.94 16.11 6.57
N ILE A 211 -9.71 15.65 6.39
CA ILE A 211 -9.01 14.76 7.33
C ILE A 211 -7.82 15.44 8.02
N GLY A 212 -7.39 16.59 7.54
CA GLY A 212 -6.26 17.34 8.07
C GLY A 212 -5.98 18.57 7.24
N PHE A 213 -4.85 19.20 7.50
CA PHE A 213 -4.47 20.46 6.87
C PHE A 213 -2.98 20.54 6.60
N GLY A 214 -2.62 21.19 5.49
CA GLY A 214 -1.33 21.81 5.29
C GLY A 214 -1.43 23.32 5.57
N GLY A 215 -0.36 23.93 6.08
CA GLY A 215 -0.34 25.37 6.31
C GLY A 215 1.00 25.97 5.85
N ARG A 216 0.97 26.91 4.89
CA ARG A 216 2.15 27.69 4.47
C ARG A 216 2.21 29.01 5.23
N VAL A 217 3.34 29.24 5.89
CA VAL A 217 3.55 30.50 6.64
C VAL A 217 3.55 31.72 5.72
N MET A 218 3.04 32.85 6.20
CA MET A 218 2.98 34.09 5.43
C MET A 218 4.23 34.98 5.60
N ASP A 219 4.97 34.79 6.66
CA ASP A 219 6.26 35.45 6.95
C ASP A 219 7.45 34.49 6.68
N ASP A 220 8.66 34.85 7.11
CA ASP A 220 9.89 34.07 6.98
C ASP A 220 10.11 33.05 8.11
N SER A 221 9.09 32.81 8.94
CA SER A 221 9.19 31.84 10.02
C SER A 221 9.27 30.39 9.50
N THR A 222 9.91 29.53 10.30
CA THR A 222 10.08 28.12 9.97
C THR A 222 9.19 27.22 10.82
N PRO A 223 8.71 26.11 10.30
CA PRO A 223 8.88 25.60 8.93
C PRO A 223 7.96 26.31 7.92
N LYS A 224 8.44 26.48 6.68
CA LYS A 224 7.69 27.11 5.57
C LYS A 224 6.34 26.43 5.35
N TYR A 225 6.31 25.08 5.35
CA TYR A 225 5.10 24.27 5.32
C TYR A 225 5.00 23.43 6.59
N LEU A 226 3.82 23.43 7.18
CA LEU A 226 3.47 22.64 8.37
C LEU A 226 2.24 21.80 8.03
N ASN A 227 2.31 20.48 8.28
CA ASN A 227 1.19 19.57 8.08
C ASN A 227 0.58 19.12 9.41
N SER A 228 -0.69 18.70 9.38
CA SER A 228 -1.28 17.97 10.49
C SER A 228 -0.40 16.78 10.89
N PRO A 229 -0.34 16.41 12.17
CA PRO A 229 0.27 15.17 12.62
C PRO A 229 -0.53 13.97 12.12
N GLU A 230 -0.02 12.76 12.33
CA GLU A 230 -0.83 11.55 12.23
C GLU A 230 -1.95 11.61 13.28
N THR A 231 -3.18 11.28 12.88
CA THR A 231 -4.36 11.26 13.75
C THR A 231 -5.20 10.02 13.47
N GLU A 232 -6.25 9.80 14.24
CA GLU A 232 -7.20 8.70 14.00
C GLU A 232 -7.82 8.75 12.59
N ILE A 233 -8.02 9.96 12.03
CA ILE A 233 -8.63 10.16 10.70
C ILE A 233 -7.62 10.52 9.60
N PHE A 234 -6.36 10.75 9.91
CA PHE A 234 -5.34 11.20 8.97
C PHE A 234 -4.04 10.40 9.05
N ASN A 235 -3.67 9.78 7.95
CA ASN A 235 -2.40 9.09 7.77
C ASN A 235 -1.72 9.57 6.47
N LYS A 236 -0.55 10.21 6.59
CA LYS A 236 0.19 10.78 5.44
C LYS A 236 0.62 9.71 4.43
N ARG A 237 0.91 8.49 4.89
CA ARG A 237 1.36 7.39 4.04
C ARG A 237 0.24 6.80 3.17
N LYS A 238 -1.04 7.08 3.51
CA LYS A 238 -2.22 6.53 2.83
C LYS A 238 -3.03 7.60 2.10
N ASN A 239 -2.55 8.84 2.07
CA ASN A 239 -3.28 9.95 1.46
C ASN A 239 -2.35 10.78 0.57
N LEU A 240 -2.89 11.23 -0.56
CA LEU A 240 -2.24 12.16 -1.49
C LEU A 240 -3.13 13.39 -1.63
N PHE A 241 -2.51 14.57 -1.64
CA PHE A 241 -3.24 15.82 -1.87
C PHE A 241 -3.85 15.84 -3.26
N ALA A 242 -5.06 16.35 -3.38
CA ALA A 242 -5.86 16.43 -4.60
C ALA A 242 -6.30 15.10 -5.22
N LEU A 243 -6.03 13.94 -4.61
CA LEU A 243 -6.44 12.64 -5.16
C LEU A 243 -7.96 12.50 -5.26
N ASN A 244 -8.72 13.09 -4.34
CA ASN A 244 -10.19 13.14 -4.38
C ASN A 244 -10.73 13.79 -5.67
N ILE A 245 -9.95 14.67 -6.29
CA ILE A 245 -10.25 15.33 -7.58
C ILE A 245 -9.65 14.50 -8.72
N ALA A 246 -8.36 14.21 -8.65
CA ALA A 246 -7.58 13.56 -9.69
C ALA A 246 -8.10 12.17 -10.08
N LYS A 247 -8.70 11.41 -9.14
CA LYS A 247 -9.31 10.10 -9.42
C LYS A 247 -10.46 10.16 -10.45
N LYS A 248 -11.02 11.34 -10.71
CA LYS A 248 -12.10 11.56 -11.70
C LYS A 248 -11.57 11.99 -13.07
N SER A 249 -10.27 12.24 -13.19
CA SER A 249 -9.65 12.65 -14.44
C SER A 249 -9.72 11.54 -15.47
N LYS A 250 -9.96 11.93 -16.73
CA LYS A 250 -10.00 11.01 -17.88
C LYS A 250 -8.67 10.91 -18.63
N GLN A 251 -7.59 11.50 -18.10
CA GLN A 251 -6.31 11.57 -18.81
C GLN A 251 -5.53 10.24 -18.83
N GLY A 252 -5.99 9.19 -18.13
CA GLY A 252 -5.34 7.88 -18.10
C GLY A 252 -3.94 7.86 -17.45
N ARG A 253 -3.54 8.96 -16.81
CA ARG A 253 -2.28 9.14 -16.09
C ARG A 253 -2.48 10.02 -14.86
N MET A 254 -1.56 9.94 -13.88
CA MET A 254 -1.45 10.92 -12.80
C MET A 254 -0.11 11.60 -12.83
N ILE A 255 -0.12 12.92 -12.54
CA ILE A 255 1.09 13.73 -12.39
C ILE A 255 1.37 13.84 -10.90
N LEU A 256 2.51 13.32 -10.45
CA LEU A 256 2.92 13.33 -9.04
C LEU A 256 3.94 14.45 -8.81
N THR A 257 3.58 15.41 -7.95
CA THR A 257 4.39 16.56 -7.55
C THR A 257 4.83 16.45 -6.08
N GLU A 258 5.74 17.32 -5.65
CA GLU A 258 6.20 17.38 -4.26
C GLU A 258 5.27 18.24 -3.38
N GLY A 259 4.74 19.32 -3.93
CA GLY A 259 4.08 20.38 -3.16
C GLY A 259 2.62 20.62 -3.49
N TYR A 260 1.91 21.21 -2.52
CA TYR A 260 0.52 21.64 -2.67
C TYR A 260 0.34 22.64 -3.82
N MET A 261 1.25 23.61 -3.91
CA MET A 261 1.16 24.70 -4.89
C MET A 261 1.32 24.17 -6.31
N ASP A 262 2.21 23.22 -6.53
CA ASP A 262 2.44 22.60 -7.83
C ASP A 262 1.20 21.86 -8.31
N ALA A 263 0.60 21.03 -7.44
CA ALA A 263 -0.64 20.35 -7.76
C ALA A 263 -1.78 21.34 -8.06
N ILE A 264 -1.95 22.38 -7.22
CA ILE A 264 -2.99 23.39 -7.40
C ILE A 264 -2.78 24.15 -8.72
N SER A 265 -1.54 24.54 -9.04
CA SER A 265 -1.20 25.22 -10.27
C SER A 265 -1.49 24.33 -11.49
N LEU A 266 -1.09 23.07 -11.48
CA LEU A 266 -1.42 22.11 -12.53
C LEU A 266 -2.93 22.00 -12.75
N HIS A 267 -3.71 21.85 -11.69
CA HIS A 267 -5.18 21.81 -11.79
C HIS A 267 -5.75 23.10 -12.38
N GLN A 268 -5.20 24.26 -12.03
CA GLN A 268 -5.65 25.55 -12.57
C GLN A 268 -5.45 25.64 -14.08
N TYR A 269 -4.34 25.09 -14.58
CA TYR A 269 -4.01 25.05 -16.01
C TYR A 269 -4.61 23.85 -16.76
N GLY A 270 -5.55 23.10 -16.14
CA GLY A 270 -6.31 22.03 -16.79
C GLY A 270 -5.74 20.62 -16.62
N PHE A 271 -4.64 20.45 -15.90
CA PHE A 271 -4.07 19.14 -15.59
C PHE A 271 -4.69 18.58 -14.30
N ASP A 272 -5.97 18.20 -14.40
CA ASP A 272 -6.80 17.75 -13.27
C ASP A 272 -6.42 16.37 -12.70
N CYS A 273 -5.42 15.73 -13.30
CA CYS A 273 -4.81 14.47 -12.85
C CYS A 273 -3.62 14.65 -11.90
N ALA A 274 -3.30 15.90 -11.48
CA ALA A 274 -2.18 16.16 -10.60
C ALA A 274 -2.49 15.83 -9.13
N VAL A 275 -1.50 15.23 -8.46
CA VAL A 275 -1.53 14.91 -7.02
C VAL A 275 -0.19 15.27 -6.38
N ALA A 276 -0.18 15.53 -5.07
CA ALA A 276 1.06 15.79 -4.35
C ALA A 276 1.22 14.91 -3.11
N SER A 277 2.47 14.68 -2.72
CA SER A 277 2.79 14.10 -1.43
C SER A 277 2.52 15.09 -0.29
N LEU A 278 2.41 14.58 0.95
CA LEU A 278 2.04 15.38 2.12
C LEU A 278 3.25 15.69 3.02
N GLY A 279 4.34 16.16 2.41
CA GLY A 279 5.60 16.44 3.11
C GLY A 279 6.31 15.17 3.58
N THR A 280 6.08 14.07 2.91
CA THR A 280 6.77 12.78 3.08
C THR A 280 7.20 12.27 1.71
N SER A 281 8.26 11.47 1.66
CA SER A 281 8.60 10.74 0.43
C SER A 281 7.45 9.80 0.02
N LEU A 282 7.37 9.47 -1.27
CA LEU A 282 6.43 8.47 -1.77
C LEU A 282 6.59 7.15 -0.99
N THR A 283 5.48 6.49 -0.71
CA THR A 283 5.43 5.21 0.01
C THR A 283 4.88 4.09 -0.86
N GLU A 284 5.06 2.83 -0.43
CA GLU A 284 4.46 1.68 -1.14
C GLU A 284 2.92 1.76 -1.13
N GLU A 285 2.33 2.30 -0.04
CA GLU A 285 0.89 2.51 0.07
C GLU A 285 0.40 3.56 -0.95
N HIS A 286 1.15 4.66 -1.15
CA HIS A 286 0.84 5.63 -2.20
C HIS A 286 0.90 5.01 -3.59
N ALA A 287 1.93 4.20 -3.88
CA ALA A 287 2.05 3.51 -5.16
C ALA A 287 0.86 2.56 -5.41
N ALA A 288 0.46 1.78 -4.39
CA ALA A 288 -0.69 0.88 -4.46
C ALA A 288 -2.02 1.64 -4.69
N ILE A 289 -2.16 2.83 -4.08
CA ILE A 289 -3.34 3.68 -4.29
C ILE A 289 -3.39 4.21 -5.73
N LEU A 290 -2.27 4.73 -6.25
CA LEU A 290 -2.19 5.26 -7.62
C LEU A 290 -2.50 4.19 -8.66
N ALA A 291 -2.02 2.97 -8.47
CA ALA A 291 -2.25 1.83 -9.36
C ALA A 291 -3.74 1.44 -9.51
N LYS A 292 -4.59 1.78 -8.52
CA LYS A 292 -6.03 1.56 -8.60
C LYS A 292 -6.72 2.47 -9.63
N TYR A 293 -6.14 3.62 -9.94
CA TYR A 293 -6.82 4.65 -10.74
C TYR A 293 -6.24 4.83 -12.13
N VAL A 294 -4.93 4.61 -12.32
CA VAL A 294 -4.25 4.89 -13.59
C VAL A 294 -3.19 3.85 -13.92
N PRO A 295 -2.92 3.58 -15.21
CA PRO A 295 -1.82 2.72 -15.63
C PRO A 295 -0.46 3.45 -15.71
N GLU A 296 -0.42 4.80 -15.61
CA GLU A 296 0.78 5.60 -15.81
C GLU A 296 0.90 6.72 -14.78
N VAL A 297 2.10 6.93 -14.25
CA VAL A 297 2.45 8.05 -13.38
C VAL A 297 3.60 8.84 -14.00
N VAL A 298 3.45 10.17 -14.04
CA VAL A 298 4.50 11.11 -14.46
C VAL A 298 5.03 11.84 -13.23
N LEU A 299 6.30 11.63 -12.92
CA LEU A 299 7.00 12.29 -11.81
C LEU A 299 7.46 13.68 -12.26
N THR A 300 7.09 14.70 -11.50
CA THR A 300 7.45 16.11 -11.76
C THR A 300 8.08 16.72 -10.51
N TYR A 301 9.08 16.04 -9.97
CA TYR A 301 9.80 16.49 -8.79
C TYR A 301 10.80 17.60 -9.13
N ASP A 302 11.21 18.35 -8.13
CA ASP A 302 12.15 19.46 -8.29
C ASP A 302 13.46 18.99 -8.95
N GLY A 303 14.07 19.86 -9.76
CA GLY A 303 15.29 19.54 -10.50
C GLY A 303 16.56 19.48 -9.65
N ASP A 304 16.47 19.78 -8.35
CA ASP A 304 17.58 19.73 -7.40
C ASP A 304 17.99 18.30 -7.03
N GLU A 305 19.04 18.15 -6.24
CA GLU A 305 19.56 16.85 -5.82
C GLU A 305 18.57 16.06 -4.96
N ALA A 306 17.79 16.75 -4.12
CA ALA A 306 16.78 16.12 -3.26
C ALA A 306 15.64 15.53 -4.09
N GLY A 307 15.10 16.27 -5.08
CA GLY A 307 14.07 15.81 -6.00
C GLY A 307 14.56 14.68 -6.93
N GLN A 308 15.82 14.74 -7.38
CA GLN A 308 16.43 13.64 -8.15
C GLN A 308 16.56 12.35 -7.31
N ASN A 309 16.92 12.48 -6.03
CA ASN A 309 16.99 11.35 -5.10
C ASN A 309 15.59 10.79 -4.78
N ALA A 310 14.59 11.67 -4.65
CA ALA A 310 13.19 11.27 -4.49
C ALA A 310 12.67 10.52 -5.72
N THR A 311 12.96 11.03 -6.94
CA THR A 311 12.63 10.38 -8.22
C THR A 311 13.23 8.97 -8.30
N ARG A 312 14.52 8.82 -7.99
CA ARG A 312 15.20 7.51 -8.02
C ARG A 312 14.58 6.48 -7.07
N ARG A 313 14.08 6.92 -5.92
CA ARG A 313 13.38 6.04 -4.96
C ARG A 313 11.95 5.73 -5.36
N ALA A 314 11.25 6.69 -5.97
CA ALA A 314 9.85 6.54 -6.37
C ALA A 314 9.66 5.53 -7.51
N ILE A 315 10.55 5.54 -8.51
CA ILE A 315 10.46 4.71 -9.72
C ILE A 315 10.26 3.22 -9.37
N PRO A 316 11.16 2.54 -8.63
CA PRO A 316 11.01 1.10 -8.37
C PRO A 316 9.76 0.77 -7.52
N MET A 317 9.29 1.68 -6.67
CA MET A 317 8.07 1.48 -5.90
C MET A 317 6.82 1.47 -6.79
N LEU A 318 6.76 2.40 -7.75
CA LEU A 318 5.64 2.50 -8.70
C LEU A 318 5.63 1.33 -9.70
N GLU A 319 6.80 0.92 -10.19
CA GLU A 319 6.91 -0.21 -11.11
C GLU A 319 6.56 -1.55 -10.46
N LYS A 320 6.91 -1.72 -9.19
CA LYS A 320 6.56 -2.92 -8.40
C LYS A 320 5.06 -3.21 -8.38
N VAL A 321 4.22 -2.16 -8.47
CA VAL A 321 2.77 -2.28 -8.52
C VAL A 321 2.20 -2.23 -9.96
N GLY A 322 3.07 -2.33 -10.98
CA GLY A 322 2.67 -2.43 -12.39
C GLY A 322 2.40 -1.08 -13.07
N LEU A 323 2.76 0.05 -12.46
CA LEU A 323 2.61 1.36 -13.07
C LEU A 323 3.73 1.63 -14.07
N ARG A 324 3.38 2.22 -15.21
CA ARG A 324 4.36 2.82 -16.12
C ARG A 324 4.80 4.16 -15.55
N VAL A 325 6.10 4.34 -15.40
CA VAL A 325 6.68 5.56 -14.84
C VAL A 325 7.35 6.38 -15.91
N LYS A 326 7.00 7.65 -15.97
CA LYS A 326 7.68 8.67 -16.75
C LYS A 326 8.23 9.76 -15.85
N VAL A 327 9.28 10.41 -16.28
CA VAL A 327 9.89 11.53 -15.56
C VAL A 327 9.86 12.75 -16.46
N LEU A 328 9.31 13.83 -15.94
CA LEU A 328 9.23 15.10 -16.66
C LEU A 328 10.32 16.03 -16.14
N ARG A 329 11.23 16.42 -17.04
CA ARG A 329 12.27 17.40 -16.75
C ARG A 329 11.85 18.78 -17.25
N MET A 330 11.83 19.74 -16.36
CA MET A 330 11.51 21.13 -16.68
C MET A 330 12.80 21.93 -16.90
N GLN A 331 13.08 22.25 -18.16
CA GLN A 331 14.21 23.12 -18.49
C GLN A 331 13.77 24.59 -18.35
N GLY A 332 14.56 25.37 -17.61
CA GLY A 332 14.31 26.81 -17.44
C GLY A 332 13.28 27.17 -16.37
N ALA A 333 12.82 26.20 -15.58
CA ALA A 333 12.00 26.37 -14.38
C ALA A 333 12.36 25.27 -13.36
N LYS A 334 12.21 25.58 -12.06
CA LYS A 334 12.55 24.66 -10.97
C LYS A 334 11.41 23.72 -10.60
N ASP A 335 10.17 24.17 -10.76
CA ASP A 335 8.95 23.45 -10.38
C ASP A 335 7.83 23.66 -11.41
N PRO A 336 6.74 22.85 -11.37
CA PRO A 336 5.60 22.99 -12.29
C PRO A 336 4.91 24.37 -12.23
N ASP A 337 4.80 24.98 -11.04
CA ASP A 337 4.17 26.30 -10.87
C ASP A 337 4.94 27.38 -11.65
N GLU A 338 6.27 27.41 -11.51
CA GLU A 338 7.13 28.34 -12.26
C GLU A 338 7.08 28.08 -13.78
N PHE A 339 7.12 26.82 -14.18
CA PHE A 339 7.07 26.46 -15.59
C PHE A 339 5.77 26.91 -16.25
N LEU A 340 4.62 26.64 -15.63
CA LEU A 340 3.31 27.01 -16.17
C LEU A 340 3.13 28.52 -16.29
N LYS A 341 3.61 29.28 -15.32
CA LYS A 341 3.58 30.74 -15.35
C LYS A 341 4.44 31.33 -16.47
N LYS A 342 5.60 30.73 -16.72
CA LYS A 342 6.56 31.23 -17.70
C LYS A 342 6.23 30.80 -19.13
N TYR A 343 5.75 29.60 -19.33
CA TYR A 343 5.64 28.98 -20.63
C TYR A 343 4.21 28.56 -21.02
N GLY A 344 3.28 28.56 -20.09
CA GLY A 344 1.87 28.21 -20.32
C GLY A 344 1.55 26.72 -20.40
N ALA A 345 0.26 26.42 -20.48
CA ALA A 345 -0.28 25.06 -20.48
C ALA A 345 0.09 24.25 -21.72
N ASP A 346 0.06 24.89 -22.92
CA ASP A 346 0.35 24.18 -24.17
C ASP A 346 1.77 23.64 -24.20
N ARG A 347 2.74 24.45 -23.72
CA ARG A 347 4.14 24.04 -23.67
C ARG A 347 4.37 22.96 -22.61
N PHE A 348 3.65 23.01 -21.50
CA PHE A 348 3.68 21.94 -20.49
C PHE A 348 3.06 20.64 -21.04
N SER A 349 1.96 20.72 -21.81
CA SER A 349 1.38 19.55 -22.47
C SER A 349 2.35 18.87 -23.43
N LEU A 350 3.03 19.66 -24.28
CA LEU A 350 4.08 19.14 -25.16
C LEU A 350 5.24 18.49 -24.39
N LEU A 351 5.63 19.09 -23.28
CA LEU A 351 6.67 18.54 -22.42
C LEU A 351 6.21 17.23 -21.75
N LEU A 352 4.95 17.19 -21.32
CA LEU A 352 4.33 16.00 -20.72
C LEU A 352 4.28 14.83 -21.70
N ASP A 353 3.95 15.09 -22.97
CA ASP A 353 3.91 14.07 -24.02
C ASP A 353 5.32 13.59 -24.41
N LYS A 354 6.33 14.45 -24.27
CA LYS A 354 7.74 14.13 -24.47
C LYS A 354 8.45 13.66 -23.19
N SER A 355 7.70 13.43 -22.10
CA SER A 355 8.31 12.98 -20.85
C SER A 355 9.14 11.71 -21.04
N GLU A 356 10.34 11.73 -20.46
CA GLU A 356 11.31 10.64 -20.57
C GLU A 356 10.79 9.39 -19.89
N ASN A 357 10.94 8.23 -20.52
CA ASN A 357 10.76 6.98 -19.79
C ASN A 357 11.92 6.79 -18.80
N GLN A 358 11.74 5.86 -17.87
CA GLN A 358 12.73 5.59 -16.82
C GLN A 358 14.14 5.35 -17.35
N ALA A 359 14.28 4.56 -18.41
CA ALA A 359 15.56 4.19 -18.96
C ALA A 359 16.31 5.42 -19.52
N GLU A 360 15.60 6.27 -20.23
CA GLU A 360 16.11 7.53 -20.77
C GLU A 360 16.51 8.50 -19.66
N TYR A 361 15.64 8.67 -18.66
CA TYR A 361 15.93 9.49 -17.48
C TYR A 361 17.21 9.04 -16.76
N GLN A 362 17.36 7.75 -16.52
CA GLN A 362 18.52 7.20 -15.83
C GLN A 362 19.81 7.37 -16.64
N LEU A 363 19.76 7.14 -17.95
CA LEU A 363 20.91 7.29 -18.84
C LEU A 363 21.35 8.76 -18.94
N GLU A 364 20.41 9.68 -19.13
CA GLU A 364 20.71 11.12 -19.19
C GLU A 364 21.21 11.66 -17.83
N SER A 365 20.66 11.14 -16.72
CA SER A 365 21.13 11.50 -15.38
C SER A 365 22.56 11.00 -15.11
N LEU A 366 22.92 9.86 -15.69
CA LEU A 366 24.26 9.33 -15.60
C LEU A 366 25.22 10.18 -16.45
N LYS A 367 24.85 10.48 -17.73
CA LYS A 367 25.65 11.28 -18.66
C LYS A 367 26.08 12.63 -18.08
N ARG A 368 25.18 13.32 -17.37
CA ARG A 368 25.46 14.65 -16.79
C ARG A 368 26.52 14.67 -15.68
N LYS A 369 26.93 13.52 -15.19
CA LYS A 369 27.93 13.41 -14.10
C LYS A 369 29.36 13.34 -14.61
N TYR A 370 29.53 13.18 -15.92
CA TYR A 370 30.81 12.95 -16.55
C TYR A 370 31.08 13.97 -17.65
N ASP A 371 32.30 14.45 -17.73
CA ASP A 371 32.79 15.20 -18.88
C ASP A 371 33.21 14.21 -19.97
N LEU A 372 32.38 14.10 -21.01
CA LEU A 372 32.62 13.17 -22.11
C LEU A 372 33.73 13.63 -23.09
N THR A 373 34.30 14.81 -22.89
CA THR A 373 35.49 15.27 -23.62
C THR A 373 36.77 14.73 -23.01
N ASP A 374 36.74 14.34 -21.73
CA ASP A 374 37.82 13.67 -21.02
C ASP A 374 37.73 12.16 -21.23
N ASP A 375 38.82 11.54 -21.68
CA ASP A 375 38.88 10.13 -22.05
C ASP A 375 38.64 9.19 -20.85
N GLU A 376 39.15 9.53 -19.67
CA GLU A 376 39.01 8.72 -18.46
C GLU A 376 37.56 8.74 -17.97
N GLN A 377 36.96 9.91 -17.88
CA GLN A 377 35.56 10.08 -17.49
C GLN A 377 34.60 9.46 -18.53
N ARG A 378 34.95 9.54 -19.81
CA ARG A 378 34.21 8.91 -20.90
C ARG A 378 34.17 7.39 -20.75
N VAL A 379 35.31 6.76 -20.41
CA VAL A 379 35.38 5.34 -20.14
C VAL A 379 34.56 4.96 -18.89
N GLU A 380 34.65 5.75 -17.82
CA GLU A 380 33.87 5.51 -16.62
C GLU A 380 32.36 5.62 -16.88
N PHE A 381 31.94 6.64 -17.62
CA PHE A 381 30.55 6.78 -18.07
C PHE A 381 30.07 5.52 -18.80
N LEU A 382 30.85 5.03 -19.79
CA LEU A 382 30.49 3.86 -20.58
C LEU A 382 30.35 2.60 -19.73
N GLN A 383 31.25 2.38 -18.76
CA GLN A 383 31.15 1.26 -17.82
C GLN A 383 29.91 1.34 -16.94
N LYS A 384 29.59 2.52 -16.41
CA LYS A 384 28.38 2.75 -15.59
C LYS A 384 27.12 2.65 -16.44
N ALA A 385 27.13 3.16 -17.66
CA ALA A 385 26.02 3.03 -18.61
C ALA A 385 25.79 1.55 -18.96
N ALA A 386 26.83 0.75 -19.22
CA ALA A 386 26.69 -0.68 -19.47
C ALA A 386 26.07 -1.41 -18.28
N GLN A 387 26.51 -1.10 -17.05
CA GLN A 387 25.92 -1.66 -15.84
C GLN A 387 24.44 -1.30 -15.72
N LEU A 388 24.07 -0.03 -15.91
CA LEU A 388 22.70 0.45 -15.88
C LEU A 388 21.84 -0.25 -16.95
N ILE A 389 22.27 -0.24 -18.21
CA ILE A 389 21.55 -0.80 -19.35
C ILE A 389 21.37 -2.33 -19.17
N SER A 390 22.34 -3.01 -18.53
CA SER A 390 22.21 -4.43 -18.20
C SER A 390 21.02 -4.75 -17.29
N THR A 391 20.47 -3.77 -16.56
CA THR A 391 19.30 -3.96 -15.70
C THR A 391 17.98 -3.98 -16.47
N PHE A 392 17.96 -3.49 -17.71
CA PHE A 392 16.73 -3.43 -18.49
C PHE A 392 16.26 -4.83 -18.91
N PRO A 393 14.98 -5.16 -18.72
CA PRO A 393 14.46 -6.50 -18.96
C PRO A 393 14.49 -6.90 -20.44
N SER A 394 14.17 -5.95 -21.34
CA SER A 394 14.07 -6.21 -22.77
C SER A 394 15.43 -6.16 -23.47
N ALA A 395 15.74 -7.15 -24.31
CA ALA A 395 16.92 -7.14 -25.15
C ALA A 395 16.92 -5.94 -26.15
N VAL A 396 15.74 -5.61 -26.68
CA VAL A 396 15.55 -4.45 -27.56
C VAL A 396 15.85 -3.14 -26.84
N GLN A 397 15.38 -2.99 -25.61
CA GLN A 397 15.74 -1.81 -24.79
C GLN A 397 17.24 -1.72 -24.58
N ARG A 398 17.91 -2.83 -24.23
CA ARG A 398 19.35 -2.84 -24.05
C ARG A 398 20.12 -2.43 -25.32
N GLU A 399 19.62 -2.83 -26.48
CA GLU A 399 20.21 -2.45 -27.77
C GLU A 399 20.02 -0.96 -28.08
N ILE A 400 18.78 -0.44 -27.96
CA ILE A 400 18.45 0.96 -28.23
C ILE A 400 19.25 1.90 -27.30
N TYR A 401 19.24 1.64 -25.99
CA TYR A 401 19.93 2.50 -25.02
C TYR A 401 21.44 2.30 -25.05
N GLY A 402 21.92 1.12 -25.44
CA GLY A 402 23.32 0.87 -25.75
C GLY A 402 23.82 1.73 -26.92
N ALA A 403 23.06 1.77 -28.02
CA ALA A 403 23.39 2.62 -29.16
C ALA A 403 23.40 4.12 -28.80
N ARG A 404 22.42 4.60 -28.01
CA ARG A 404 22.38 6.00 -27.53
C ARG A 404 23.59 6.35 -26.63
N ALA A 405 23.99 5.44 -25.74
CA ALA A 405 25.15 5.64 -24.90
C ALA A 405 26.45 5.67 -25.71
N ALA A 406 26.56 4.82 -26.73
CA ALA A 406 27.67 4.79 -27.68
C ALA A 406 27.78 6.11 -28.48
N GLU A 407 26.66 6.57 -29.03
CA GLU A 407 26.57 7.84 -29.76
C GLU A 407 26.99 9.03 -28.88
N ALA A 408 26.48 9.08 -27.64
CA ALA A 408 26.80 10.14 -26.69
C ALA A 408 28.30 10.22 -26.34
N ALA A 409 28.99 9.08 -26.33
CA ALA A 409 30.41 8.97 -26.01
C ALA A 409 31.32 8.87 -27.24
N GLY A 410 30.78 8.91 -28.45
CA GLY A 410 31.55 8.85 -29.69
C GLY A 410 32.25 7.53 -29.96
N ILE A 411 31.66 6.40 -29.52
CA ILE A 411 32.19 5.04 -29.80
C ILE A 411 31.24 4.25 -30.71
N SER A 412 31.70 3.11 -31.23
CA SER A 412 30.84 2.23 -32.04
C SER A 412 29.76 1.57 -31.18
N ALA A 413 28.55 1.39 -31.73
CA ALA A 413 27.45 0.67 -31.07
C ALA A 413 27.83 -0.79 -30.72
N ASP A 414 28.65 -1.42 -31.55
CA ASP A 414 29.11 -2.80 -31.32
C ASP A 414 30.03 -2.91 -30.08
N ALA A 415 30.91 -1.94 -29.86
CA ALA A 415 31.75 -1.90 -28.66
C ALA A 415 30.88 -1.78 -27.39
N MET A 416 29.90 -0.91 -27.41
CA MET A 416 28.95 -0.75 -26.30
C MET A 416 28.08 -1.99 -26.08
N LYS A 417 27.65 -2.65 -27.17
CA LYS A 417 26.86 -3.90 -27.10
C LYS A 417 27.64 -5.01 -26.42
N LEU A 418 28.96 -5.11 -26.67
CA LEU A 418 29.84 -6.07 -26.00
C LEU A 418 29.91 -5.79 -24.48
N GLU A 419 30.10 -4.53 -24.07
CA GLU A 419 30.17 -4.16 -22.66
C GLU A 419 28.81 -4.38 -21.95
N VAL A 420 27.68 -4.02 -22.57
CA VAL A 420 26.35 -4.31 -22.03
C VAL A 420 26.12 -5.82 -21.87
N THR A 421 26.53 -6.61 -22.87
CA THR A 421 26.40 -8.08 -22.82
C THR A 421 27.24 -8.69 -21.70
N LYS A 422 28.46 -8.20 -21.52
CA LYS A 422 29.36 -8.62 -20.43
C LYS A 422 28.78 -8.28 -19.06
N ALA A 423 28.29 -7.04 -18.89
CA ALA A 423 27.62 -6.60 -17.67
C ALA A 423 26.36 -7.43 -17.37
N TYR A 424 25.55 -7.72 -18.39
CA TYR A 424 24.34 -8.54 -18.27
C TYR A 424 24.65 -9.99 -17.85
N LYS A 425 25.65 -10.62 -18.49
CA LYS A 425 26.10 -11.99 -18.12
C LYS A 425 26.62 -12.03 -16.68
N LYS A 426 27.43 -11.05 -16.29
CA LYS A 426 27.97 -10.95 -14.90
C LYS A 426 26.84 -10.80 -13.89
N ARG A 427 25.86 -9.94 -14.16
CA ARG A 427 24.67 -9.76 -13.29
C ARG A 427 23.86 -11.04 -13.19
N ARG A 428 23.56 -11.68 -14.33
CA ARG A 428 22.83 -12.96 -14.38
C ARG A 428 23.52 -14.06 -13.59
N ALA A 429 24.84 -14.16 -13.69
CA ALA A 429 25.63 -15.14 -12.93
C ALA A 429 25.53 -14.87 -11.41
N ILE A 430 25.58 -13.61 -10.99
CA ILE A 430 25.38 -13.23 -9.57
C ILE A 430 23.96 -13.56 -9.10
N GLU A 431 22.95 -13.22 -9.91
CA GLU A 431 21.55 -13.52 -9.61
C GLU A 431 21.29 -15.03 -9.54
N GLN A 432 21.84 -15.80 -10.48
CA GLN A 432 21.75 -17.26 -10.48
C GLN A 432 22.43 -17.88 -9.26
N LYS A 433 23.65 -17.40 -8.91
CA LYS A 433 24.33 -17.87 -7.71
C LYS A 433 23.54 -17.56 -6.45
N LYS A 434 22.98 -16.36 -6.36
CA LYS A 434 22.11 -15.95 -5.24
C LYS A 434 20.83 -16.77 -5.19
N GLN A 435 20.25 -17.09 -6.36
CA GLN A 435 19.10 -17.97 -6.47
C GLN A 435 19.45 -19.40 -6.07
N GLN A 436 20.58 -19.93 -6.52
CA GLN A 436 21.06 -21.25 -6.10
C GLN A 436 21.32 -21.32 -4.58
N GLU A 437 21.88 -20.26 -3.98
CA GLU A 437 22.04 -20.16 -2.53
C GLU A 437 20.68 -20.14 -1.80
N ILE A 438 19.68 -19.51 -2.39
CA ILE A 438 18.30 -19.53 -1.90
C ILE A 438 17.70 -20.93 -2.09
N ASP A 439 17.90 -21.54 -3.25
CA ASP A 439 17.37 -22.87 -3.61
C ASP A 439 18.03 -23.97 -2.75
N LEU A 440 19.27 -23.80 -2.35
CA LEU A 440 19.98 -24.69 -1.42
C LEU A 440 19.61 -24.43 0.06
N SER A 441 18.83 -23.41 0.34
CA SER A 441 18.33 -23.07 1.69
C SER A 441 16.81 -23.22 1.76
N PRO A 442 16.26 -24.43 1.96
CA PRO A 442 14.83 -24.70 1.97
C PRO A 442 14.06 -23.77 2.91
N ALA A 443 14.70 -23.36 4.02
CA ALA A 443 14.14 -22.45 5.00
C ALA A 443 13.84 -21.04 4.48
N ARG A 444 14.48 -20.56 3.41
CA ARG A 444 14.22 -19.23 2.83
C ARG A 444 13.16 -19.22 1.73
N GLN A 445 12.99 -20.33 1.02
CA GLN A 445 12.00 -20.45 -0.05
C GLN A 445 10.56 -20.51 0.47
N GLN A 446 10.37 -20.93 1.70
CA GLN A 446 9.07 -21.19 2.32
C GLN A 446 8.60 -20.08 3.26
N GLN A 447 9.33 -18.95 3.32
CA GLN A 447 8.87 -17.81 4.10
C GLN A 447 7.63 -17.15 3.47
N PRO A 448 6.65 -16.74 4.30
CA PRO A 448 5.47 -16.03 3.83
C PRO A 448 5.81 -14.72 3.12
N LEU A 449 4.98 -14.34 2.13
CA LEU A 449 5.05 -13.03 1.49
C LEU A 449 4.67 -11.89 2.46
N VAL A 450 3.86 -12.21 3.46
CA VAL A 450 3.42 -11.28 4.51
C VAL A 450 4.51 -11.16 5.57
N ARG A 451 5.12 -9.99 5.69
CA ARG A 451 6.28 -9.75 6.57
C ARG A 451 5.99 -9.89 8.07
N SER A 452 4.74 -9.73 8.47
CA SER A 452 4.29 -9.90 9.86
C SER A 452 4.23 -11.36 10.31
N ILE A 453 4.17 -12.30 9.35
CA ILE A 453 4.13 -13.74 9.61
C ILE A 453 5.49 -14.31 9.20
N ARG A 454 6.23 -14.85 10.18
CA ARG A 454 7.53 -15.42 9.94
C ARG A 454 7.57 -16.88 10.40
N TYR A 455 8.22 -17.73 9.59
CA TYR A 455 8.43 -19.13 9.91
C TYR A 455 9.82 -19.30 10.54
N ASP A 456 9.85 -19.36 11.87
CA ASP A 456 11.10 -19.60 12.60
C ASP A 456 11.52 -21.08 12.49
N ASN A 457 10.56 -22.00 12.43
CA ASN A 457 10.77 -23.41 12.12
C ASN A 457 10.01 -23.79 10.84
N VAL A 458 10.69 -23.73 9.70
CA VAL A 458 10.09 -23.94 8.39
C VAL A 458 9.57 -25.37 8.20
N ARG A 459 10.24 -26.39 8.79
CA ARG A 459 9.81 -27.79 8.67
C ARG A 459 8.47 -28.01 9.37
N SER A 460 8.32 -27.49 10.58
CA SER A 460 7.06 -27.51 11.31
C SER A 460 5.98 -26.70 10.58
N ALA A 461 6.29 -25.46 10.18
CA ALA A 461 5.35 -24.56 9.51
C ALA A 461 4.74 -25.18 8.24
N VAL A 462 5.53 -25.89 7.43
CA VAL A 462 5.03 -26.58 6.22
C VAL A 462 4.12 -27.73 6.57
N ALA A 463 4.41 -28.49 7.63
CA ALA A 463 3.52 -29.54 8.12
C ALA A 463 2.21 -28.95 8.69
N GLU A 464 2.31 -27.81 9.40
CA GLU A 464 1.15 -27.06 9.91
C GLU A 464 0.26 -26.55 8.78
N GLU A 465 0.84 -25.96 7.70
CA GLU A 465 0.11 -25.59 6.48
C GLU A 465 -0.62 -26.79 5.87
N GLY A 466 0.07 -27.94 5.75
CA GLY A 466 -0.48 -29.18 5.22
C GLY A 466 -1.68 -29.66 6.02
N LEU A 467 -1.53 -29.71 7.36
CA LEU A 467 -2.60 -30.12 8.27
C LEU A 467 -3.81 -29.19 8.17
N LEU A 468 -3.65 -27.87 8.24
CA LEU A 468 -4.76 -26.93 8.15
C LEU A 468 -5.49 -27.01 6.80
N ARG A 469 -4.76 -27.19 5.70
CA ARG A 469 -5.37 -27.40 4.37
C ARG A 469 -6.24 -28.65 4.30
N MET A 470 -5.80 -29.75 4.95
CA MET A 470 -6.58 -30.96 5.05
C MET A 470 -7.85 -30.76 5.86
N LEU A 471 -7.76 -30.17 7.04
CA LEU A 471 -8.89 -29.93 7.93
C LEU A 471 -9.94 -28.97 7.32
N LEU A 472 -9.51 -27.98 6.56
CA LEU A 472 -10.41 -27.09 5.82
C LEU A 472 -11.07 -27.77 4.61
N LYS A 473 -10.46 -28.82 4.05
CA LYS A 473 -11.02 -29.59 2.95
C LYS A 473 -11.94 -30.72 3.42
N GLU A 474 -11.58 -31.35 4.53
CA GLU A 474 -12.30 -32.47 5.15
C GLU A 474 -12.52 -32.19 6.64
N PRO A 475 -13.53 -31.36 6.98
CA PRO A 475 -13.80 -30.95 8.37
C PRO A 475 -14.09 -32.10 9.33
N GLU A 476 -14.56 -33.21 8.81
CA GLU A 476 -14.84 -34.45 9.56
C GLU A 476 -13.58 -34.98 10.30
N LEU A 477 -12.38 -34.62 9.80
CA LEU A 477 -11.11 -35.03 10.41
C LEU A 477 -10.75 -34.20 11.66
N ILE A 478 -11.38 -33.06 11.89
CA ILE A 478 -11.04 -32.15 13.00
C ILE A 478 -11.08 -32.87 14.37
N PRO A 479 -12.10 -33.67 14.70
CA PRO A 479 -12.15 -34.37 16.01
C PRO A 479 -11.05 -35.40 16.18
N THR A 480 -10.45 -35.92 15.13
CA THR A 480 -9.40 -36.94 15.19
C THR A 480 -8.02 -36.36 15.53
N VAL A 481 -7.80 -35.06 15.22
CA VAL A 481 -6.54 -34.37 15.47
C VAL A 481 -6.43 -33.99 16.96
N ARG A 482 -5.49 -34.60 17.67
CA ARG A 482 -5.25 -34.34 19.10
C ARG A 482 -4.09 -33.35 19.37
N LEU A 483 -3.50 -32.78 18.32
CA LEU A 483 -2.38 -31.86 18.43
C LEU A 483 -2.80 -30.54 19.12
N PRO A 484 -2.21 -30.13 20.25
CA PRO A 484 -2.49 -28.84 20.86
C PRO A 484 -2.03 -27.70 19.95
N GLY A 485 -2.78 -26.60 19.87
CA GLY A 485 -2.41 -25.43 19.07
C GLY A 485 -1.08 -24.79 19.49
N GLU A 486 -0.72 -24.89 20.77
CA GLU A 486 0.57 -24.43 21.31
C GLU A 486 1.79 -25.21 20.81
N HIS A 487 1.61 -26.39 20.20
CA HIS A 487 2.67 -27.15 19.56
C HIS A 487 3.03 -26.63 18.17
N CYS A 488 2.17 -25.80 17.56
CA CYS A 488 2.46 -25.16 16.28
C CYS A 488 3.58 -24.13 16.43
N SER A 489 4.54 -24.16 15.53
CA SER A 489 5.65 -23.21 15.50
C SER A 489 5.22 -21.82 15.03
N VAL A 490 4.12 -21.73 14.30
CA VAL A 490 3.51 -20.48 13.84
C VAL A 490 2.26 -20.20 14.68
N PRO A 491 2.26 -19.13 15.49
CA PRO A 491 1.13 -18.80 16.38
C PRO A 491 -0.21 -18.69 15.65
N LEU A 492 -0.21 -18.16 14.43
CA LEU A 492 -1.39 -18.08 13.58
C LEU A 492 -2.00 -19.47 13.33
N PHE A 493 -1.18 -20.46 12.98
CA PHE A 493 -1.67 -21.80 12.64
C PHE A 493 -2.23 -22.53 13.85
N GLY A 494 -1.59 -22.37 15.01
CA GLY A 494 -2.12 -22.87 16.26
C GLY A 494 -3.47 -22.25 16.62
N HIS A 495 -3.59 -20.93 16.48
CA HIS A 495 -4.85 -20.21 16.71
C HIS A 495 -5.95 -20.68 15.75
N VAL A 496 -5.64 -20.83 14.48
CA VAL A 496 -6.60 -21.33 13.47
C VAL A 496 -7.04 -22.75 13.79
N LEU A 497 -6.13 -23.62 14.20
CA LEU A 497 -6.46 -25.00 14.61
C LEU A 497 -7.48 -25.03 15.75
N GLU A 498 -7.30 -24.21 16.78
CA GLU A 498 -8.25 -24.12 17.89
C GLU A 498 -9.61 -23.52 17.45
N LEU A 499 -9.59 -22.49 16.59
CA LEU A 499 -10.82 -21.94 16.02
C LEU A 499 -11.62 -22.99 15.21
N LEU A 500 -10.93 -23.82 14.41
CA LEU A 500 -11.58 -24.90 13.65
C LEU A 500 -12.24 -25.91 14.56
N ARG A 501 -11.59 -26.28 15.67
CA ARG A 501 -12.15 -27.19 16.68
C ARG A 501 -13.38 -26.63 17.38
N GLU A 502 -13.28 -25.38 17.83
CA GLU A 502 -14.39 -24.69 18.49
C GLU A 502 -15.61 -24.61 17.58
N ARG A 503 -15.41 -24.17 16.32
CA ARG A 503 -16.49 -24.06 15.34
C ARG A 503 -17.12 -25.41 15.02
N PHE A 504 -16.31 -26.45 14.81
CA PHE A 504 -16.79 -27.78 14.55
C PHE A 504 -17.61 -28.35 15.73
N ALA A 505 -17.13 -28.17 16.96
CA ALA A 505 -17.83 -28.60 18.17
C ALA A 505 -19.20 -27.93 18.35
N HIS A 506 -19.36 -26.69 17.86
CA HIS A 506 -20.63 -25.96 17.93
C HIS A 506 -21.49 -26.12 16.65
N GLY A 507 -21.10 -26.99 15.70
CA GLY A 507 -21.84 -27.21 14.46
C GLY A 507 -21.85 -25.98 13.51
N GLN A 508 -20.86 -25.09 13.65
CA GLN A 508 -20.73 -23.87 12.84
C GLN A 508 -19.96 -24.17 11.56
N PRO A 509 -20.13 -23.36 10.49
CA PRO A 509 -19.38 -23.54 9.23
C PRO A 509 -17.85 -23.46 9.45
N VAL A 510 -17.12 -24.43 8.89
CA VAL A 510 -15.66 -24.59 9.02
C VAL A 510 -15.00 -24.27 7.68
N THR A 511 -15.35 -23.13 7.09
CA THR A 511 -14.72 -22.62 5.86
C THR A 511 -13.76 -21.49 6.18
N LEU A 512 -12.79 -21.24 5.31
CA LEU A 512 -11.87 -20.13 5.50
C LEU A 512 -12.60 -18.79 5.53
N GLY A 513 -13.63 -18.59 4.71
CA GLY A 513 -14.48 -17.40 4.73
C GLY A 513 -15.18 -17.19 6.06
N ALA A 514 -15.56 -18.27 6.78
CA ALA A 514 -16.20 -18.20 8.09
C ALA A 514 -15.23 -17.78 9.22
N LEU A 515 -13.91 -17.83 8.99
CA LEU A 515 -12.90 -17.32 9.93
C LEU A 515 -12.66 -15.81 9.74
N GLU A 516 -13.25 -15.21 8.71
CA GLU A 516 -13.18 -13.77 8.48
C GLU A 516 -13.82 -13.03 9.67
N GLY A 517 -13.11 -12.06 10.20
CA GLY A 517 -13.56 -11.36 11.42
C GLY A 517 -12.92 -11.84 12.71
N THR A 518 -12.42 -13.06 12.78
CA THR A 518 -11.57 -13.53 13.90
C THR A 518 -10.08 -13.32 13.61
N LEU A 519 -9.73 -13.19 12.35
CA LEU A 519 -8.36 -13.01 11.87
C LEU A 519 -8.14 -11.60 11.31
N SER A 520 -6.93 -11.10 11.42
CA SER A 520 -6.54 -9.85 10.77
C SER A 520 -6.55 -10.02 9.24
N ARG A 521 -6.57 -8.90 8.51
CA ARG A 521 -6.50 -8.91 7.06
C ARG A 521 -5.25 -9.65 6.53
N GLU A 522 -4.09 -9.38 7.14
CA GLU A 522 -2.82 -10.00 6.74
C GLU A 522 -2.81 -11.52 6.97
N GLU A 523 -3.39 -11.96 8.07
CA GLU A 523 -3.57 -13.36 8.38
C GLU A 523 -4.52 -14.06 7.38
N MET A 524 -5.63 -13.42 7.04
CA MET A 524 -6.56 -13.93 6.02
C MET A 524 -5.92 -13.99 4.63
N GLU A 525 -5.18 -12.97 4.20
CA GLU A 525 -4.44 -12.99 2.93
C GLU A 525 -3.44 -14.16 2.89
N HIS A 526 -2.71 -14.38 3.98
CA HIS A 526 -1.75 -15.47 4.08
C HIS A 526 -2.41 -16.85 4.03
N LEU A 527 -3.45 -17.09 4.84
CA LEU A 527 -4.19 -18.36 4.84
C LEU A 527 -4.86 -18.64 3.50
N THR A 528 -5.38 -17.60 2.83
CA THR A 528 -5.97 -17.73 1.49
C THR A 528 -4.92 -18.18 0.49
N MET A 529 -3.69 -17.68 0.57
CA MET A 529 -2.56 -18.12 -0.25
C MET A 529 -2.22 -19.59 0.05
N VAL A 530 -2.13 -19.98 1.33
CA VAL A 530 -1.82 -21.35 1.75
C VAL A 530 -2.85 -22.34 1.22
N VAL A 531 -4.14 -22.03 1.38
CA VAL A 531 -5.25 -22.92 0.96
C VAL A 531 -5.35 -23.06 -0.58
N ASN A 532 -4.86 -22.08 -1.36
CA ASN A 532 -4.88 -22.13 -2.83
C ASN A 532 -3.62 -22.73 -3.48
N ARG A 533 -2.63 -23.19 -2.70
CA ARG A 533 -1.48 -23.96 -3.25
C ARG A 533 -1.96 -25.27 -3.87
N LYS A 534 -1.44 -25.61 -5.07
CA LYS A 534 -1.92 -26.76 -5.87
C LYS A 534 -1.46 -28.13 -5.36
N ASP A 535 -0.34 -28.22 -4.66
CA ASP A 535 0.31 -29.48 -4.31
C ASP A 535 -0.19 -30.01 -2.95
N MET A 536 -1.16 -30.91 -2.95
CA MET A 536 -1.59 -31.60 -1.74
C MET A 536 -2.11 -33.02 -2.00
N THR A 537 -1.52 -33.98 -1.32
CA THR A 537 -2.06 -35.32 -1.17
C THR A 537 -2.91 -35.37 0.10
N VAL A 538 -4.18 -35.71 -0.01
CA VAL A 538 -5.06 -35.93 1.14
C VAL A 538 -5.10 -37.43 1.40
N SER A 539 -4.57 -37.87 2.53
CA SER A 539 -4.65 -39.22 3.02
C SER A 539 -4.47 -39.25 4.54
N GLU A 540 -5.03 -40.20 5.24
CA GLU A 540 -4.82 -40.38 6.69
C GLU A 540 -3.34 -40.46 7.04
N GLN A 541 -2.56 -41.17 6.22
CA GLN A 541 -1.12 -41.28 6.39
C GLN A 541 -0.40 -39.93 6.30
N ALA A 542 -0.84 -39.03 5.39
CA ALA A 542 -0.27 -37.68 5.29
C ALA A 542 -0.60 -36.83 6.53
N MET A 543 -1.78 -37.00 7.12
CA MET A 543 -2.19 -36.34 8.36
C MET A 543 -1.29 -36.75 9.53
N ASP A 544 -1.09 -38.06 9.70
CA ASP A 544 -0.23 -38.60 10.75
C ASP A 544 1.22 -38.14 10.59
N ASP A 545 1.72 -38.06 9.35
CA ASP A 545 3.05 -37.53 9.05
C ASP A 545 3.19 -36.03 9.39
N TYR A 546 2.15 -35.23 9.14
CA TYR A 546 2.15 -33.82 9.53
C TYR A 546 2.15 -33.65 11.04
N ILE A 547 1.25 -34.35 11.75
CA ILE A 547 1.16 -34.31 13.22
C ILE A 547 2.48 -34.74 13.83
N ARG A 548 3.03 -35.88 13.40
CA ARG A 548 4.32 -36.38 13.89
C ARG A 548 5.45 -35.36 13.68
N THR A 549 5.49 -34.73 12.49
CA THR A 549 6.53 -33.73 12.19
C THR A 549 6.44 -32.53 13.14
N ILE A 550 5.22 -32.04 13.40
CA ILE A 550 5.00 -30.91 14.31
C ILE A 550 5.43 -31.27 15.73
N GLU A 551 5.05 -32.44 16.23
CA GLU A 551 5.41 -32.91 17.57
C GLU A 551 6.92 -33.15 17.74
N GLU A 552 7.59 -33.75 16.74
CA GLU A 552 9.04 -33.91 16.73
C GLU A 552 9.78 -32.57 16.80
N GLU A 553 9.34 -31.59 16.01
CA GLU A 553 9.95 -30.27 15.99
C GLU A 553 9.65 -29.46 17.27
N TYR A 554 8.44 -29.58 17.82
CA TYR A 554 8.10 -28.98 19.11
C TYR A 554 8.98 -29.55 20.23
N THR A 555 9.11 -30.87 20.30
CA THR A 555 9.96 -31.55 21.29
C THR A 555 11.42 -31.14 21.14
N ARG A 556 11.93 -31.04 19.91
CA ARG A 556 13.30 -30.62 19.63
C ARG A 556 13.62 -29.19 20.09
N THR A 557 12.63 -28.29 20.02
CA THR A 557 12.82 -26.88 20.38
C THR A 557 12.61 -26.60 21.86
N HIS A 558 11.75 -27.35 22.55
CA HIS A 558 11.35 -27.12 23.96
C HIS A 558 12.01 -28.04 24.99
N CYS A 559 12.46 -29.23 24.58
CA CYS A 559 13.16 -30.16 25.47
C CYS A 559 14.69 -30.00 25.37
N ARG A 560 15.24 -29.06 26.10
CA ARG A 560 16.71 -28.88 26.28
C ARG A 560 17.22 -29.71 27.47
N GLY A 561 17.24 -31.05 27.32
CA GLY A 561 17.85 -31.93 28.34
C GLY A 561 18.34 -33.22 27.67
N GLY A 562 19.59 -33.63 27.99
CA GLY A 562 20.26 -34.79 27.38
C GLY A 562 19.55 -36.14 27.48
N ASP A 563 18.52 -36.29 28.31
CA ASP A 563 17.76 -37.53 28.46
C ASP A 563 16.73 -37.77 27.34
N THR A 564 16.29 -36.71 26.67
CA THR A 564 15.23 -36.81 25.64
C THR A 564 15.77 -37.29 24.28
N LEU A 565 17.03 -36.97 23.96
CA LEU A 565 17.71 -37.52 22.77
C LEU A 565 17.94 -39.04 22.92
N LEU A 566 18.15 -39.53 24.14
CA LEU A 566 18.28 -40.96 24.44
C LEU A 566 16.92 -41.68 24.35
N GLN A 567 15.81 -41.03 24.74
CA GLN A 567 14.46 -41.59 24.59
C GLN A 567 14.02 -41.64 23.12
N MET A 568 14.30 -40.58 22.32
CA MET A 568 14.03 -40.57 20.87
C MET A 568 14.87 -41.62 20.13
N ALA A 569 16.12 -41.82 20.52
CA ALA A 569 16.97 -42.88 19.95
C ALA A 569 16.47 -44.29 20.33
N LYS A 570 15.84 -44.49 21.51
CA LYS A 570 15.20 -45.74 21.90
C LYS A 570 13.90 -45.99 21.15
N GLN A 571 13.03 -45.00 21.01
CA GLN A 571 11.80 -45.10 20.19
C GLN A 571 12.09 -45.42 18.72
N LYS A 572 13.11 -44.78 18.13
CA LYS A 572 13.55 -45.12 16.74
C LYS A 572 14.06 -46.55 16.60
N LYS A 573 14.64 -47.14 17.65
CA LYS A 573 15.05 -48.56 17.66
C LYS A 573 13.87 -49.53 17.82
N GLU A 574 12.82 -49.12 18.51
CA GLU A 574 11.63 -49.98 18.75
C GLU A 574 10.66 -49.96 17.55
N THR A 575 10.58 -48.84 16.78
CA THR A 575 9.74 -48.74 15.57
C THR A 575 10.46 -49.18 14.28
N GLY A 576 11.78 -49.39 14.30
CA GLY A 576 12.59 -49.85 13.18
C GLY A 576 12.82 -51.34 13.07
N GLY A 577 12.14 -52.17 13.89
CA GLY A 577 12.36 -53.60 13.98
C GLY A 577 11.22 -54.45 13.42
N TYR A 578 10.83 -54.29 12.14
CA TYR A 578 10.16 -55.33 11.36
C TYR A 578 10.47 -55.12 9.88
N GLY A 579 11.38 -55.94 9.34
CA GLY A 579 11.72 -56.00 7.94
C GLY A 579 13.03 -56.77 7.72
N GLY A 580 12.98 -58.08 8.00
CA GLY A 580 13.94 -59.03 7.49
C GLY A 580 13.34 -59.74 6.27
#